data_0c727d8905b3fb1c6c75ac5f72375219
#
_entry.id   0c727d8905b3fb1c6c75ac5f72375219
#
_cell.length_a   1.000
_cell.length_b   1.000
_cell.length_c   1.000
_cell.angle_alpha   90.00
_cell.angle_beta   90.00
_cell.angle_gamma   90.00
#
_symmetry.space_group_name_H-M   'P 1'
#
loop_
_entity.id
_entity.type
_entity.pdbx_description
1 polymer ?
#
loop_
_entity_poly.entity_id
_entity_poly.type
_entity_poly.pdbx_seq_one_letter_code
_entity_poly.pdbx_strand_id
1 'polypeptide(L)'
;EIGLMLVLLGCQFGQGDGIAKPMPAERVPTWLTKWGEEALWHQLGQELLDEAVKYDLQVAIVSLRLWLDRLLTNLSDETCGTSPPLDEYQCQFHRWYQGIGRTRYGSNPNFPFIQAQHYQFHQLGAMLADLAASGRTQEAQARRGELEAIAEEMTRLLQRLVRS
;
A
#
# COMPACT_ATOMS: atom_id res chain seq x y z
N GLU A 1 -2.62 -21.00 6.62
CA GLU A 1 -1.66 -19.90 6.86
C GLU A 1 -1.44 -19.03 5.62
N ILE A 2 -1.06 -19.56 4.45
CA ILE A 2 -0.78 -18.79 3.23
C ILE A 2 -2.03 -18.04 2.71
N GLY A 3 -3.20 -18.69 2.69
CA GLY A 3 -4.45 -18.06 2.24
C GLY A 3 -4.81 -16.81 3.04
N LEU A 4 -4.55 -16.85 4.33
CA LEU A 4 -4.79 -15.77 5.26
C LEU A 4 -3.82 -14.60 5.03
N MET A 5 -2.53 -14.88 4.81
CA MET A 5 -1.55 -13.86 4.41
C MET A 5 -1.97 -13.15 3.12
N LEU A 6 -2.49 -13.87 2.14
CA LEU A 6 -2.96 -13.29 0.88
C LEU A 6 -4.17 -12.36 1.10
N VAL A 7 -5.10 -12.72 1.96
CA VAL A 7 -6.22 -11.84 2.35
C VAL A 7 -5.70 -10.59 3.05
N LEU A 8 -4.73 -10.72 3.97
CA LEU A 8 -4.08 -9.60 4.65
C LEU A 8 -3.34 -8.66 3.68
N LEU A 9 -2.77 -9.20 2.61
CA LEU A 9 -2.14 -8.43 1.53
C LEU A 9 -3.15 -7.81 0.54
N GLY A 10 -4.45 -7.92 0.81
CA GLY A 10 -5.50 -7.33 0.00
C GLY A 10 -5.92 -8.15 -1.21
N CYS A 11 -5.54 -9.43 -1.29
CA CYS A 11 -6.05 -10.33 -2.32
C CYS A 11 -7.55 -10.57 -2.11
N GLN A 12 -8.37 -10.14 -3.06
CA GLN A 12 -9.83 -10.29 -3.01
C GLN A 12 -10.29 -11.68 -3.50
N PHE A 13 -9.46 -12.36 -4.25
CA PHE A 13 -9.76 -13.67 -4.83
C PHE A 13 -8.58 -14.60 -4.59
N GLY A 14 -8.87 -15.84 -4.23
CA GLY A 14 -7.89 -16.89 -4.06
C GLY A 14 -8.36 -18.18 -4.72
N GLN A 15 -7.41 -18.95 -5.24
CA GLN A 15 -7.67 -20.31 -5.76
C GLN A 15 -6.52 -21.24 -5.37
N GLY A 16 -6.80 -22.51 -5.33
CA GLY A 16 -5.80 -23.56 -5.11
C GLY A 16 -6.20 -24.57 -4.03
N ASP A 17 -5.44 -25.65 -3.94
CA ASP A 17 -5.69 -26.77 -3.04
C ASP A 17 -5.65 -26.42 -1.54
N GLY A 18 -5.01 -25.30 -1.21
CA GLY A 18 -5.00 -24.74 0.16
C GLY A 18 -6.33 -24.11 0.58
N ILE A 19 -7.22 -23.83 -0.39
CA ILE A 19 -8.58 -23.35 -0.15
C ILE A 19 -9.56 -24.51 -0.31
N ALA A 20 -9.55 -25.13 -1.48
CA ALA A 20 -10.37 -26.29 -1.77
C ALA A 20 -9.74 -27.13 -2.88
N LYS A 21 -9.73 -28.45 -2.73
CA LYS A 21 -9.44 -29.34 -3.84
C LYS A 21 -10.61 -29.34 -4.82
N PRO A 22 -10.37 -29.62 -6.12
CA PRO A 22 -11.43 -29.78 -7.10
C PRO A 22 -12.52 -30.73 -6.58
N MET A 23 -13.76 -30.30 -6.66
CA MET A 23 -14.90 -31.08 -6.19
C MET A 23 -16.10 -30.95 -7.15
N PRO A 24 -17.00 -31.94 -7.18
CA PRO A 24 -18.26 -31.83 -7.91
C PRO A 24 -19.10 -30.64 -7.44
N ALA A 25 -19.82 -29.98 -8.34
CA ALA A 25 -20.63 -28.80 -8.06
C ALA A 25 -21.65 -29.02 -6.92
N GLU A 26 -22.20 -30.21 -6.83
CA GLU A 26 -23.17 -30.62 -5.81
C GLU A 26 -22.59 -30.61 -4.39
N ARG A 27 -21.28 -30.71 -4.24
CA ARG A 27 -20.58 -30.67 -2.94
C ARG A 27 -20.24 -29.24 -2.48
N VAL A 28 -20.26 -28.29 -3.39
CA VAL A 28 -19.87 -26.90 -3.09
C VAL A 28 -20.72 -26.26 -1.98
N PRO A 29 -22.07 -26.37 -1.97
CA PRO A 29 -22.89 -25.81 -0.90
C PRO A 29 -22.54 -26.38 0.48
N THR A 30 -22.39 -27.69 0.60
CA THR A 30 -22.02 -28.36 1.87
C THR A 30 -20.60 -27.99 2.31
N TRP A 31 -19.68 -27.84 1.37
CA TRP A 31 -18.32 -27.40 1.66
C TRP A 31 -18.31 -25.94 2.16
N LEU A 32 -19.07 -25.02 1.54
CA LEU A 32 -19.17 -23.63 1.96
C LEU A 32 -19.72 -23.51 3.38
N THR A 33 -20.75 -24.31 3.72
CA THR A 33 -21.32 -24.30 5.08
C THR A 33 -20.28 -24.76 6.12
N LYS A 34 -19.60 -25.86 5.86
CA LYS A 34 -18.54 -26.37 6.75
C LYS A 34 -17.36 -25.41 6.87
N TRP A 35 -16.98 -24.79 5.77
CA TRP A 35 -15.86 -23.85 5.75
C TRP A 35 -16.17 -22.57 6.54
N GLY A 36 -17.44 -22.10 6.51
CA GLY A 36 -17.94 -20.99 7.32
C GLY A 36 -18.07 -21.32 8.82
N GLU A 37 -18.28 -22.61 9.16
CA GLU A 37 -18.41 -23.07 10.54
C GLU A 37 -17.08 -23.44 11.21
N GLU A 38 -16.00 -23.58 10.45
CA GLU A 38 -14.69 -23.88 11.03
C GLU A 38 -14.21 -22.72 11.91
N ALA A 39 -14.28 -22.95 13.21
CA ALA A 39 -13.93 -22.01 14.29
C ALA A 39 -12.51 -21.41 14.13
N LEU A 40 -11.63 -22.10 13.40
CA LEU A 40 -10.28 -21.62 13.12
C LEU A 40 -10.26 -20.30 12.35
N TRP A 41 -11.16 -20.11 11.36
CA TRP A 41 -11.28 -18.88 10.61
C TRP A 41 -11.86 -17.73 11.43
N HIS A 42 -12.76 -18.03 12.38
CA HIS A 42 -13.34 -17.05 13.28
C HIS A 42 -12.38 -16.64 14.41
N GLN A 43 -11.66 -17.58 15.02
CA GLN A 43 -10.66 -17.28 16.05
C GLN A 43 -9.41 -16.58 15.46
N LEU A 44 -8.87 -17.12 14.37
CA LEU A 44 -7.76 -16.46 13.66
C LEU A 44 -8.19 -15.13 13.05
N GLY A 45 -9.45 -14.97 12.65
CA GLY A 45 -9.97 -13.72 12.13
C GLY A 45 -9.91 -12.57 13.14
N GLN A 46 -10.16 -12.81 14.42
CA GLN A 46 -10.07 -11.77 15.46
C GLN A 46 -8.60 -11.45 15.82
N GLU A 47 -7.78 -12.46 16.06
CA GLU A 47 -6.36 -12.26 16.38
C GLU A 47 -5.57 -11.67 15.21
N LEU A 48 -5.96 -12.02 13.98
CA LEU A 48 -5.31 -11.55 12.75
C LEU A 48 -5.85 -10.21 12.26
N LEU A 49 -7.06 -9.79 12.68
CA LEU A 49 -7.53 -8.44 12.44
C LEU A 49 -6.62 -7.41 13.12
N ASP A 50 -6.16 -7.67 14.33
CA ASP A 50 -5.21 -6.80 15.05
C ASP A 50 -3.81 -6.82 14.42
N GLU A 51 -3.35 -7.97 13.93
CA GLU A 51 -2.11 -8.05 13.16
C GLU A 51 -2.26 -7.51 11.74
N ALA A 52 -3.39 -7.77 11.07
CA ALA A 52 -3.71 -7.24 9.76
C ALA A 52 -3.64 -5.69 9.72
N VAL A 53 -4.05 -5.03 10.81
CA VAL A 53 -3.92 -3.58 10.98
C VAL A 53 -2.46 -3.14 10.87
N LYS A 54 -1.54 -3.89 11.46
CA LYS A 54 -0.10 -3.59 11.38
C LYS A 54 0.45 -3.82 9.98
N TYR A 55 0.03 -4.91 9.31
CA TYR A 55 0.49 -5.23 7.95
C TYR A 55 -0.02 -4.26 6.89
N ASP A 56 -1.25 -3.80 6.99
CA ASP A 56 -1.81 -2.79 6.09
C ASP A 56 -0.99 -1.52 6.03
N LEU A 57 -0.68 -0.98 7.20
CA LEU A 57 0.13 0.22 7.29
C LEU A 57 1.56 -0.02 6.82
N GLN A 58 2.11 -1.22 7.08
CA GLN A 58 3.42 -1.59 6.55
C GLN A 58 3.41 -1.62 5.02
N VAL A 59 2.36 -2.19 4.40
CA VAL A 59 2.21 -2.18 2.93
C VAL A 59 2.16 -0.74 2.40
N ALA A 60 1.40 0.15 3.05
CA ALA A 60 1.33 1.56 2.66
C ALA A 60 2.70 2.25 2.77
N ILE A 61 3.41 2.06 3.88
CA ILE A 61 4.74 2.64 4.12
C ILE A 61 5.76 2.09 3.11
N VAL A 62 5.75 0.78 2.85
CA VAL A 62 6.65 0.15 1.87
C VAL A 62 6.36 0.67 0.47
N SER A 63 5.08 0.79 0.09
CA SER A 63 4.69 1.34 -1.22
C SER A 63 5.21 2.76 -1.44
N LEU A 64 5.14 3.60 -0.41
CA LEU A 64 5.64 4.96 -0.42
C LEU A 64 7.17 4.99 -0.60
N ARG A 65 7.88 4.15 0.17
CA ARG A 65 9.35 4.05 0.11
C ARG A 65 9.85 3.54 -1.24
N LEU A 66 9.19 2.52 -1.79
CA LEU A 66 9.54 1.97 -3.10
C LEU A 66 9.31 2.99 -4.22
N TRP A 67 8.26 3.79 -4.13
CA TRP A 67 8.01 4.86 -5.09
C TRP A 67 9.11 5.92 -5.02
N LEU A 68 9.44 6.38 -3.80
CA LEU A 68 10.51 7.35 -3.54
C LEU A 68 11.86 6.85 -4.06
N ASP A 69 12.24 5.63 -3.70
CA ASP A 69 13.51 5.02 -4.08
C ASP A 69 13.65 4.94 -5.61
N ARG A 70 12.60 4.47 -6.31
CA ARG A 70 12.60 4.44 -7.77
C ARG A 70 12.76 5.81 -8.40
N LEU A 71 12.05 6.82 -7.89
CA LEU A 71 12.21 8.18 -8.43
C LEU A 71 13.62 8.70 -8.20
N LEU A 72 14.15 8.60 -6.99
CA LEU A 72 15.49 9.09 -6.65
C LEU A 72 16.59 8.36 -7.43
N THR A 73 16.42 7.06 -7.67
CA THR A 73 17.34 6.30 -8.53
C THR A 73 17.32 6.84 -9.96
N ASN A 74 16.14 7.07 -10.53
CA ASN A 74 16.02 7.62 -11.89
C ASN A 74 16.54 9.06 -12.01
N LEU A 75 16.47 9.86 -10.94
CA LEU A 75 17.09 11.19 -10.92
C LEU A 75 18.62 11.13 -10.93
N SER A 76 19.21 10.01 -10.50
CA SER A 76 20.66 9.82 -10.41
C SER A 76 21.25 9.09 -11.61
N ASP A 77 20.48 8.22 -12.26
CA ASP A 77 20.91 7.38 -13.37
C ASP A 77 19.76 7.19 -14.38
N GLU A 78 19.85 7.89 -15.52
CA GLU A 78 18.84 7.84 -16.59
C GLU A 78 18.72 6.44 -17.23
N THR A 79 19.67 5.55 -16.99
CA THR A 79 19.70 4.20 -17.58
C THR A 79 19.01 3.15 -16.69
N CYS A 80 18.64 3.51 -15.46
CA CYS A 80 18.21 2.57 -14.45
C CYS A 80 16.68 2.55 -14.27
N GLY A 81 16.01 1.72 -15.06
CA GLY A 81 14.68 1.20 -14.70
C GLY A 81 13.49 2.00 -15.17
N THR A 82 12.30 1.48 -14.84
CA THR A 82 11.01 2.11 -15.14
C THR A 82 10.69 3.19 -14.11
N SER A 83 10.44 4.41 -14.57
CA SER A 83 10.00 5.51 -13.70
C SER A 83 8.73 5.13 -12.93
N PRO A 84 8.59 5.50 -11.65
CA PRO A 84 7.35 5.26 -10.94
C PRO A 84 6.22 6.11 -11.54
N PRO A 85 4.95 5.70 -11.39
CA PRO A 85 3.82 6.50 -11.87
C PRO A 85 3.82 7.86 -11.17
N LEU A 86 3.94 8.94 -11.94
CA LEU A 86 3.91 10.31 -11.41
C LEU A 86 2.49 10.76 -11.07
N ASP A 87 1.49 10.19 -11.75
CA ASP A 87 0.07 10.38 -11.43
C ASP A 87 -0.26 9.71 -10.09
N GLU A 88 -0.73 10.51 -9.12
CA GLU A 88 -1.07 10.04 -7.78
C GLU A 88 -2.14 8.94 -7.75
N TYR A 89 -3.08 8.96 -8.72
CA TYR A 89 -4.17 7.98 -8.81
C TYR A 89 -3.69 6.59 -9.26
N GLN A 90 -2.53 6.50 -9.87
CA GLN A 90 -1.96 5.24 -10.37
C GLN A 90 -1.01 4.56 -9.38
N CYS A 91 -0.64 5.24 -8.28
CA CYS A 91 0.29 4.68 -7.33
C CYS A 91 -0.37 3.66 -6.39
N GLN A 92 0.44 2.72 -5.89
CA GLN A 92 0.00 1.67 -4.96
C GLN A 92 -0.54 2.25 -3.64
N PHE A 93 0.08 3.32 -3.15
CA PHE A 93 -0.36 4.01 -1.94
C PHE A 93 -1.77 4.60 -2.08
N HIS A 94 -2.10 5.20 -3.23
CA HIS A 94 -3.44 5.73 -3.48
C HIS A 94 -4.51 4.63 -3.41
N ARG A 95 -4.22 3.46 -3.99
CA ARG A 95 -5.14 2.31 -3.93
C ARG A 95 -5.40 1.87 -2.49
N TRP A 96 -4.36 1.80 -1.67
CA TRP A 96 -4.50 1.53 -0.24
C TRP A 96 -5.33 2.61 0.45
N TYR A 97 -5.02 3.89 0.21
CA TYR A 97 -5.70 5.02 0.85
C TYR A 97 -7.20 5.03 0.55
N GLN A 98 -7.61 4.86 -0.72
CA GLN A 98 -9.01 4.83 -1.12
C GLN A 98 -9.74 3.53 -0.75
N GLY A 99 -9.02 2.44 -0.60
CA GLY A 99 -9.54 1.12 -0.25
C GLY A 99 -9.57 0.89 1.26
N ILE A 100 -8.70 -0.02 1.69
CA ILE A 100 -8.66 -0.51 3.07
C ILE A 100 -8.28 0.58 4.08
N GLY A 101 -7.41 1.52 3.70
CA GLY A 101 -7.03 2.65 4.53
C GLY A 101 -8.25 3.50 4.90
N ARG A 102 -9.07 3.85 3.93
CA ARG A 102 -10.30 4.63 4.15
C ARG A 102 -11.32 3.87 5.00
N THR A 103 -11.48 2.58 4.74
CA THR A 103 -12.42 1.73 5.50
C THR A 103 -12.03 1.64 6.97
N ARG A 104 -10.75 1.50 7.28
CA ARG A 104 -10.25 1.29 8.65
C ARG A 104 -9.97 2.60 9.41
N TYR A 105 -9.43 3.59 8.74
CA TYR A 105 -8.90 4.81 9.36
C TYR A 105 -9.63 6.08 8.96
N GLY A 106 -10.64 6.00 8.10
CA GLY A 106 -11.34 7.17 7.56
C GLY A 106 -12.01 8.05 8.62
N SER A 107 -12.35 7.49 9.79
CA SER A 107 -12.89 8.24 10.94
C SER A 107 -11.81 8.93 11.79
N ASN A 108 -10.53 8.59 11.59
CA ASN A 108 -9.43 9.23 12.32
C ASN A 108 -9.22 10.67 11.81
N PRO A 109 -9.18 11.69 12.70
CA PRO A 109 -9.04 13.08 12.29
C PRO A 109 -7.73 13.39 11.55
N ASN A 110 -6.72 12.55 11.70
CA ASN A 110 -5.44 12.69 11.00
C ASN A 110 -5.46 12.10 9.57
N PHE A 111 -6.45 11.27 9.25
CA PHE A 111 -6.49 10.56 7.97
C PHE A 111 -6.54 11.49 6.74
N PRO A 112 -7.34 12.59 6.71
CA PRO A 112 -7.35 13.52 5.57
C PRO A 112 -6.00 14.21 5.31
N PHE A 113 -5.20 14.45 6.36
CA PHE A 113 -3.88 15.09 6.21
C PHE A 113 -2.90 14.22 5.41
N ILE A 114 -3.06 12.88 5.48
CA ILE A 114 -2.24 11.95 4.70
C ILE A 114 -2.49 12.15 3.19
N GLN A 115 -3.74 12.40 2.77
CA GLN A 115 -4.04 12.67 1.37
C GLN A 115 -3.40 13.98 0.89
N ALA A 116 -3.45 15.02 1.71
CA ALA A 116 -2.85 16.30 1.37
C ALA A 116 -1.32 16.17 1.20
N GLN A 117 -0.65 15.44 2.08
CA GLN A 117 0.78 15.16 1.99
C GLN A 117 1.10 14.28 0.77
N HIS A 118 0.27 13.27 0.47
CA HIS A 118 0.44 12.40 -0.69
C HIS A 118 0.33 13.20 -2.02
N TYR A 119 -0.61 14.12 -2.10
CA TYR A 119 -0.73 15.03 -3.24
C TYR A 119 0.55 15.86 -3.41
N GLN A 120 1.04 16.51 -2.34
CA GLN A 120 2.27 17.29 -2.37
C GLN A 120 3.49 16.46 -2.76
N PHE A 121 3.56 15.21 -2.27
CA PHE A 121 4.61 14.26 -2.60
C PHE A 121 4.67 13.98 -4.10
N HIS A 122 3.54 13.72 -4.75
CA HIS A 122 3.47 13.50 -6.20
C HIS A 122 3.74 14.76 -7.01
N GLN A 123 3.25 15.92 -6.57
CA GLN A 123 3.53 17.21 -7.24
C GLN A 123 5.03 17.54 -7.24
N LEU A 124 5.68 17.38 -6.10
CA LEU A 124 7.12 17.62 -6.02
C LEU A 124 7.89 16.55 -6.82
N GLY A 125 7.50 15.29 -6.74
CA GLY A 125 8.13 14.21 -7.51
C GLY A 125 8.05 14.43 -9.01
N ALA A 126 6.90 14.85 -9.54
CA ALA A 126 6.72 15.19 -10.94
C ALA A 126 7.62 16.35 -11.35
N MET A 127 7.68 17.41 -10.52
CA MET A 127 8.56 18.55 -10.77
C MET A 127 10.04 18.15 -10.84
N LEU A 128 10.50 17.27 -9.93
CA LEU A 128 11.89 16.78 -9.94
C LEU A 128 12.18 15.94 -11.18
N ALA A 129 11.22 15.11 -11.61
CA ALA A 129 11.34 14.33 -12.84
C ALA A 129 11.44 15.25 -14.08
N ASP A 130 10.63 16.29 -14.17
CA ASP A 130 10.66 17.28 -15.26
C ASP A 130 11.98 18.06 -15.30
N LEU A 131 12.50 18.44 -14.13
CA LEU A 131 13.82 19.08 -14.02
C LEU A 131 14.91 18.17 -14.58
N ALA A 132 14.93 16.90 -14.18
CA ALA A 132 15.91 15.94 -14.67
C ALA A 132 15.79 15.71 -16.18
N ALA A 133 14.55 15.50 -16.68
CA ALA A 133 14.28 15.32 -18.11
C ALA A 133 14.68 16.56 -18.95
N SER A 134 14.71 17.75 -18.35
CA SER A 134 15.16 19.00 -18.98
C SER A 134 16.68 19.22 -18.87
N GLY A 135 17.46 18.22 -18.40
CA GLY A 135 18.89 18.34 -18.21
C GLY A 135 19.32 19.10 -16.94
N ARG A 136 18.38 19.50 -16.10
CA ARG A 136 18.63 20.24 -14.83
C ARG A 136 18.77 19.29 -13.63
N THR A 137 19.50 18.20 -13.83
CA THR A 137 19.63 17.10 -12.84
C THR A 137 20.19 17.58 -11.50
N GLN A 138 21.15 18.52 -11.50
CA GLN A 138 21.71 19.08 -10.26
C GLN A 138 20.66 19.82 -9.43
N GLU A 139 19.76 20.53 -10.06
CA GLU A 139 18.67 21.23 -9.36
C GLU A 139 17.64 20.24 -8.79
N ALA A 140 17.32 19.19 -9.54
CA ALA A 140 16.47 18.11 -9.05
C ALA A 140 17.10 17.44 -7.81
N GLN A 141 18.38 17.12 -7.87
CA GLN A 141 19.10 16.52 -6.75
C GLN A 141 19.21 17.43 -5.53
N ALA A 142 19.38 18.75 -5.72
CA ALA A 142 19.44 19.71 -4.61
C ALA A 142 18.12 19.75 -3.80
N ARG A 143 17.00 19.42 -4.44
CA ARG A 143 15.66 19.41 -3.81
C ARG A 143 15.19 18.02 -3.35
N ARG A 144 16.01 17.00 -3.51
CA ARG A 144 15.73 15.63 -3.07
C ARG A 144 15.29 15.55 -1.61
N GLY A 145 15.98 16.28 -0.71
CA GLY A 145 15.68 16.31 0.71
C GLY A 145 14.28 16.81 1.05
N GLU A 146 13.69 17.68 0.21
CA GLU A 146 12.30 18.13 0.38
C GLU A 146 11.32 16.97 0.19
N LEU A 147 11.55 16.14 -0.83
CA LEU A 147 10.71 14.97 -1.12
C LEU A 147 10.84 13.90 -0.03
N GLU A 148 12.06 13.64 0.43
CA GLU A 148 12.34 12.72 1.54
C GLU A 148 11.62 13.19 2.83
N ALA A 149 11.63 14.48 3.13
CA ALA A 149 10.96 15.04 4.30
C ALA A 149 9.42 14.84 4.25
N ILE A 150 8.80 15.00 3.07
CA ILE A 150 7.37 14.72 2.89
C ILE A 150 7.08 13.24 3.13
N ALA A 151 7.89 12.32 2.59
CA ALA A 151 7.74 10.88 2.78
C ALA A 151 7.87 10.46 4.25
N GLU A 152 8.80 11.09 4.99
CA GLU A 152 8.95 10.88 6.43
C GLU A 152 7.73 11.37 7.21
N GLU A 153 7.19 12.54 6.88
CA GLU A 153 5.98 13.05 7.55
C GLU A 153 4.77 12.16 7.27
N MET A 154 4.59 11.71 6.03
CA MET A 154 3.56 10.72 5.69
C MET A 154 3.72 9.43 6.51
N THR A 155 4.96 8.94 6.66
CA THR A 155 5.25 7.76 7.48
C THR A 155 4.88 7.99 8.94
N ARG A 156 5.19 9.16 9.50
CA ARG A 156 4.80 9.54 10.88
C ARG A 156 3.28 9.62 11.04
N LEU A 157 2.58 10.20 10.09
CA LEU A 157 1.11 10.28 10.11
C LEU A 157 0.47 8.88 10.06
N LEU A 158 0.96 8.00 9.19
CA LEU A 158 0.52 6.61 9.12
C LEU A 158 0.72 5.88 10.46
N GLN A 159 1.89 6.02 11.09
CA GLN A 159 2.17 5.40 12.38
C GLN A 159 1.28 5.92 13.52
N ARG A 160 0.82 7.17 13.44
CA ARG A 160 -0.12 7.74 14.43
C ARG A 160 -1.53 7.17 14.32
N LEU A 161 -1.93 6.65 13.14
CA LEU A 161 -3.25 6.04 12.97
C LEU A 161 -3.47 4.80 13.86
N VAL A 162 -2.39 4.10 14.26
CA VAL A 162 -2.47 2.89 15.13
C VAL A 162 -2.45 3.25 16.61
N ARG A 163 -1.95 4.44 16.96
CA ARG A 163 -1.75 4.83 18.37
C ARG A 163 -2.93 5.60 18.96
N SER A 164 -3.91 5.91 18.16
CA SER A 164 -5.15 6.58 18.53
C SER A 164 -6.30 5.61 18.57
#